data_24e94c883eeef21f9d2cfb12293b2cfb
#
_entry.id   24e94c883eeef21f9d2cfb12293b2cfb
#
_cell.length_a   1.000
_cell.length_b   1.000
_cell.length_c   1.000
_cell.angle_alpha   90.00
_cell.angle_beta   90.00
_cell.angle_gamma   90.00
#
_symmetry.space_group_name_H-M   'P 1'
#
loop_
_entity.id
_entity.type
_entity.pdbx_description
1 polymer ?
#
loop_
_entity_poly.entity_id
_entity_poly.type
_entity_poly.pdbx_seq_one_letter_code
_entity_poly.pdbx_strand_id
1 'polypeptide(L)'
;LANQNSDVNWAASILEDESKCEYIVGSDWFLSSSAKYCDLLLPEIMPQEGMRITSLQTGASIEQLVYGQQVQEAPGECRSEFEWLSDLAERFGIKDQYTDNGSNPNEKARLGYEMIRSMGMHPGMPTLEEGIKMGVWTRRFNPSDYKPTFADFRADPEGHPLKTPSGKIEVYSEGLQHIADTWEFDDPQYDKVNPIPMYQPDFEGYEDKNSEYPLQVFSWKSKIRYHSKFDQIEWLRQASRHTLWINPIDADARGIKNGDKVRIFNS
;
A
#
# COMPACT_ATOMS: atom_id res chain seq x y z
N LEU A 1 6.54 -7.18 -0.84
CA LEU A 1 7.49 -6.71 -1.87
C LEU A 1 7.60 -7.70 -3.03
N ALA A 2 7.99 -8.96 -2.79
CA ALA A 2 8.25 -9.93 -3.86
C ALA A 2 7.07 -10.22 -4.81
N ASN A 3 5.82 -9.93 -4.43
CA ASN A 3 4.64 -10.16 -5.28
C ASN A 3 4.07 -8.89 -5.92
N GLN A 4 4.70 -7.74 -5.72
CA GLN A 4 4.14 -6.45 -6.14
C GLN A 4 5.03 -5.69 -7.14
N ASN A 5 6.26 -6.14 -7.31
CA ASN A 5 7.17 -5.57 -8.29
C ASN A 5 6.84 -6.10 -9.70
N SER A 6 7.04 -5.27 -10.70
CA SER A 6 6.80 -5.64 -12.09
C SER A 6 7.74 -6.76 -12.57
N ASP A 7 8.99 -6.75 -12.17
CA ASP A 7 9.93 -7.85 -12.39
C ASP A 7 10.24 -8.58 -11.07
N VAL A 8 9.42 -9.60 -10.79
CA VAL A 8 9.54 -10.41 -9.57
C VAL A 8 10.82 -11.24 -9.55
N ASN A 9 11.29 -11.72 -10.70
CA ASN A 9 12.49 -12.55 -10.78
C ASN A 9 13.75 -11.71 -10.50
N TRP A 10 13.81 -10.51 -11.07
CA TRP A 10 14.89 -9.58 -10.78
C TRP A 10 14.90 -9.15 -9.31
N ALA A 11 13.75 -8.79 -8.75
CA ALA A 11 13.64 -8.47 -7.33
C ALA A 11 14.09 -9.63 -6.42
N ALA A 12 13.70 -10.85 -6.74
CA ALA A 12 14.16 -12.06 -6.04
C ALA A 12 15.67 -12.22 -6.11
N SER A 13 16.27 -12.05 -7.29
CA SER A 13 17.72 -12.17 -7.47
C SER A 13 18.53 -11.15 -6.67
N ILE A 14 17.97 -9.96 -6.43
CA ILE A 14 18.60 -8.95 -5.54
C ILE A 14 18.54 -9.40 -4.07
N LEU A 15 17.37 -9.91 -3.64
CA LEU A 15 17.18 -10.36 -2.26
C LEU A 15 18.02 -11.62 -1.92
N GLU A 16 18.32 -12.44 -2.92
CA GLU A 16 19.16 -13.65 -2.78
C GLU A 16 20.67 -13.36 -2.89
N ASP A 17 21.05 -12.17 -3.32
CA ASP A 17 22.42 -11.77 -3.52
C ASP A 17 22.98 -11.07 -2.27
N GLU A 18 23.70 -11.80 -1.43
CA GLU A 18 24.32 -11.31 -0.19
C GLU A 18 25.26 -10.11 -0.43
N SER A 19 25.79 -9.93 -1.65
CA SER A 19 26.62 -8.76 -1.98
C SER A 19 25.81 -7.47 -2.08
N LYS A 20 24.49 -7.59 -2.29
CA LYS A 20 23.54 -6.47 -2.37
C LYS A 20 22.70 -6.30 -1.11
N CYS A 21 22.33 -7.42 -0.50
CA CYS A 21 21.53 -7.47 0.73
C CYS A 21 22.20 -8.43 1.71
N GLU A 22 23.18 -7.94 2.48
CA GLU A 22 23.98 -8.74 3.40
C GLU A 22 23.15 -9.43 4.49
N TYR A 23 22.10 -8.76 4.97
CA TYR A 23 21.24 -9.28 6.03
C TYR A 23 19.85 -8.68 5.96
N ILE A 24 18.83 -9.52 5.89
CA ILE A 24 17.44 -9.10 5.75
C ILE A 24 16.66 -9.49 7.02
N VAL A 25 16.09 -8.47 7.68
CA VAL A 25 15.17 -8.67 8.80
C VAL A 25 13.75 -8.34 8.35
N GLY A 26 12.82 -9.21 8.63
CA GLY A 26 11.40 -8.99 8.36
C GLY A 26 10.55 -9.20 9.60
N SER A 27 9.39 -8.54 9.62
CA SER A 27 8.32 -8.80 10.58
C SER A 27 7.06 -9.14 9.81
N ASP A 28 6.43 -10.26 10.13
CA ASP A 28 5.22 -10.70 9.43
C ASP A 28 4.40 -11.64 10.33
N TRP A 29 3.12 -11.79 9.98
CA TRP A 29 2.20 -12.74 10.62
C TRP A 29 2.32 -14.15 10.05
N PHE A 30 2.83 -14.27 8.84
CA PHE A 30 2.92 -15.52 8.08
C PHE A 30 4.24 -15.58 7.32
N LEU A 31 4.68 -16.77 6.98
CA LEU A 31 5.78 -16.97 6.05
C LEU A 31 5.32 -16.60 4.63
N SER A 32 5.20 -15.30 4.39
CA SER A 32 4.83 -14.75 3.09
C SER A 32 5.93 -14.92 2.05
N SER A 33 5.65 -14.59 0.80
CA SER A 33 6.65 -14.67 -0.28
C SER A 33 7.86 -13.78 -0.01
N SER A 34 7.68 -12.61 0.62
CA SER A 34 8.80 -11.73 1.00
C SER A 34 9.53 -12.22 2.25
N ALA A 35 8.79 -12.76 3.23
CA ALA A 35 9.36 -13.29 4.47
C ALA A 35 10.33 -14.46 4.24
N LYS A 36 10.20 -15.18 3.12
CA LYS A 36 11.10 -16.29 2.74
C LYS A 36 12.53 -15.87 2.42
N TYR A 37 12.72 -14.59 2.12
CA TYR A 37 14.05 -14.02 1.84
C TYR A 37 14.69 -13.40 3.08
N CYS A 38 14.03 -13.44 4.24
CA CYS A 38 14.58 -12.89 5.48
C CYS A 38 15.53 -13.90 6.14
N ASP A 39 16.69 -13.42 6.60
CA ASP A 39 17.62 -14.16 7.46
C ASP A 39 17.07 -14.25 8.87
N LEU A 40 16.36 -13.22 9.31
CA LEU A 40 15.67 -13.17 10.59
C LEU A 40 14.22 -12.73 10.38
N LEU A 41 13.28 -13.60 10.77
CA LEU A 41 11.85 -13.29 10.75
C LEU A 41 11.35 -13.13 12.18
N LEU A 42 10.81 -11.94 12.49
CA LEU A 42 10.23 -11.59 13.78
C LEU A 42 8.72 -11.78 13.72
N PRO A 43 8.12 -12.54 14.65
CA PRO A 43 6.69 -12.75 14.67
C PRO A 43 5.96 -11.50 15.19
N GLU A 44 5.04 -10.97 14.38
CA GLU A 44 4.25 -9.77 14.65
C GLU A 44 2.90 -10.13 15.28
N ILE A 45 2.39 -9.28 16.18
CA ILE A 45 1.03 -9.41 16.72
C ILE A 45 -0.03 -9.11 15.67
N MET A 46 -1.12 -9.84 15.71
CA MET A 46 -2.31 -9.55 14.91
C MET A 46 -3.14 -8.40 15.48
N PRO A 47 -4.03 -7.77 14.68
CA PRO A 47 -4.85 -6.65 15.14
C PRO A 47 -5.68 -6.90 16.40
N GLN A 48 -6.11 -8.14 16.63
CA GLN A 48 -6.89 -8.55 17.81
C GLN A 48 -6.04 -8.84 19.06
N GLU A 49 -4.73 -8.84 18.91
CA GLU A 49 -3.75 -9.11 19.97
C GLU A 49 -3.17 -7.84 20.58
N GLY A 50 -3.63 -6.68 20.12
CA GLY A 50 -3.25 -5.38 20.65
C GLY A 50 -4.36 -4.34 20.49
N MET A 51 -4.19 -3.18 21.13
CA MET A 51 -5.09 -2.06 20.92
C MET A 51 -4.77 -1.41 19.57
N ARG A 52 -5.79 -1.18 18.74
CA ARG A 52 -5.67 -0.44 17.49
C ARG A 52 -6.77 0.59 17.33
N ILE A 53 -6.38 1.80 17.00
CA ILE A 53 -7.29 2.84 16.56
C ILE A 53 -7.11 2.97 15.05
N THR A 54 -8.15 2.63 14.32
CA THR A 54 -8.11 2.69 12.86
C THR A 54 -9.02 3.81 12.40
N SER A 55 -8.45 4.80 11.71
CA SER A 55 -9.26 5.72 10.93
C SER A 55 -9.74 4.98 9.70
N LEU A 56 -11.04 4.79 9.59
CA LEU A 56 -11.63 4.39 8.33
C LEU A 56 -11.71 5.63 7.46
N GLN A 57 -11.25 5.46 6.22
CA GLN A 57 -11.29 6.54 5.25
C GLN A 57 -12.67 7.16 5.20
N THR A 58 -12.69 8.46 5.24
CA THR A 58 -13.87 9.24 4.99
C THR A 58 -14.40 8.92 3.60
N GLY A 59 -15.50 8.19 3.55
CA GLY A 59 -16.37 8.28 2.38
C GLY A 59 -16.88 9.72 2.25
N ALA A 60 -17.38 10.11 1.08
CA ALA A 60 -17.80 11.49 0.83
C ALA A 60 -18.85 12.03 1.83
N SER A 61 -19.46 11.19 2.68
CA SER A 61 -20.54 11.55 3.58
C SER A 61 -20.32 11.23 5.06
N ILE A 62 -19.32 10.43 5.39
CA ILE A 62 -19.06 10.02 6.78
C ILE A 62 -17.56 9.93 7.08
N GLU A 63 -17.21 10.19 8.31
CA GLU A 63 -15.91 9.96 8.90
C GLU A 63 -16.08 8.98 10.06
N GLN A 64 -15.21 7.99 10.16
CA GLN A 64 -15.29 6.96 11.20
C GLN A 64 -13.94 6.68 11.84
N LEU A 65 -13.96 6.45 13.14
CA LEU A 65 -12.86 5.87 13.90
C LEU A 65 -13.34 4.58 14.55
N VAL A 66 -12.58 3.52 14.39
CA VAL A 66 -12.84 2.23 15.01
C VAL A 66 -11.81 2.02 16.11
N TYR A 67 -12.29 1.76 17.33
CA TYR A 67 -11.47 1.55 18.51
C TYR A 67 -11.40 0.04 18.81
N GLY A 68 -10.42 -0.61 18.17
CA GLY A 68 -10.14 -2.03 18.40
C GLY A 68 -9.42 -2.20 19.74
N GLN A 69 -9.92 -3.11 20.55
CA GLN A 69 -9.29 -3.50 21.82
C GLN A 69 -8.63 -4.86 21.65
N GLN A 70 -7.66 -5.14 22.50
CA GLN A 70 -7.10 -6.47 22.61
C GLN A 70 -8.18 -7.43 23.07
N VAL A 71 -8.41 -8.52 22.35
CA VAL A 71 -9.41 -9.54 22.64
C VAL A 71 -8.79 -10.91 22.94
N GLN A 72 -7.50 -11.05 22.65
CA GLN A 72 -6.73 -12.27 22.96
C GLN A 72 -5.28 -11.92 23.23
N GLU A 73 -4.60 -12.78 23.98
CA GLU A 73 -3.16 -12.67 24.17
C GLU A 73 -2.39 -13.08 22.91
N ALA A 74 -1.25 -12.43 22.68
CA ALA A 74 -0.37 -12.77 21.58
C ALA A 74 0.22 -14.19 21.80
N PRO A 75 0.24 -15.04 20.76
CA PRO A 75 0.77 -16.40 20.89
C PRO A 75 2.31 -16.40 20.84
N GLY A 76 2.92 -17.30 21.62
CA GLY A 76 4.36 -17.57 21.55
C GLY A 76 5.23 -16.34 21.78
N GLU A 77 6.07 -16.02 20.83
CA GLU A 77 7.02 -14.88 20.88
C GLU A 77 6.53 -13.66 20.09
N CYS A 78 5.27 -13.64 19.66
CA CYS A 78 4.70 -12.52 18.92
C CYS A 78 4.72 -11.25 19.76
N ARG A 79 5.27 -10.18 19.15
CA ARG A 79 5.36 -8.85 19.76
C ARG A 79 5.06 -7.78 18.71
N SER A 80 4.67 -6.61 19.16
CA SER A 80 4.51 -5.47 18.26
C SER A 80 5.87 -4.97 17.74
N GLU A 81 5.85 -4.39 16.57
CA GLU A 81 7.03 -3.73 15.98
C GLU A 81 7.65 -2.70 16.96
N PHE A 82 6.81 -1.98 17.71
CA PHE A 82 7.29 -1.03 18.69
C PHE A 82 8.11 -1.68 19.82
N GLU A 83 7.74 -2.88 20.28
CA GLU A 83 8.42 -3.58 21.38
C GLU A 83 9.80 -4.09 20.94
N TRP A 84 9.91 -4.77 19.80
CA TRP A 84 11.21 -5.25 19.37
C TRP A 84 12.14 -4.13 18.89
N LEU A 85 11.59 -3.03 18.31
CA LEU A 85 12.39 -1.83 18.02
C LEU A 85 12.84 -1.12 19.29
N SER A 86 12.05 -1.16 20.39
CA SER A 86 12.45 -0.64 21.69
C SER A 86 13.67 -1.41 22.26
N ASP A 87 13.67 -2.74 22.11
CA ASP A 87 14.79 -3.57 22.54
C ASP A 87 16.06 -3.29 21.69
N LEU A 88 15.88 -3.06 20.39
CA LEU A 88 16.96 -2.66 19.51
C LEU A 88 17.51 -1.27 19.88
N ALA A 89 16.62 -0.31 20.14
CA ALA A 89 16.98 1.04 20.59
C ALA A 89 17.74 1.03 21.92
N GLU A 90 17.40 0.11 22.83
CA GLU A 90 18.15 -0.09 24.08
C GLU A 90 19.61 -0.48 23.82
N ARG A 91 19.83 -1.40 22.87
CA ARG A 91 21.19 -1.83 22.49
C ARG A 91 22.02 -0.71 21.87
N PHE A 92 21.37 0.25 21.22
CA PHE A 92 22.00 1.46 20.69
C PHE A 92 22.09 2.61 21.71
N GLY A 93 21.56 2.45 22.92
CA GLY A 93 21.56 3.48 23.96
C GLY A 93 20.62 4.67 23.68
N ILE A 94 19.60 4.46 22.84
CA ILE A 94 18.62 5.50 22.45
C ILE A 94 17.19 5.13 22.83
N LYS A 95 16.98 4.19 23.75
CA LYS A 95 15.65 3.70 24.13
C LYS A 95 14.73 4.83 24.59
N ASP A 96 15.22 5.70 25.46
CA ASP A 96 14.41 6.81 25.99
C ASP A 96 13.93 7.76 24.88
N GLN A 97 14.77 8.02 23.88
CA GLN A 97 14.41 8.83 22.72
C GLN A 97 13.35 8.14 21.86
N TYR A 98 13.51 6.83 21.64
CA TYR A 98 12.58 6.04 20.82
C TYR A 98 11.21 5.88 21.51
N THR A 99 11.20 5.68 22.83
CA THR A 99 9.98 5.41 23.61
C THR A 99 9.37 6.65 24.25
N ASP A 100 9.89 7.87 24.01
CA ASP A 100 9.50 9.08 24.72
C ASP A 100 9.56 8.91 26.26
N ASN A 101 10.73 8.52 26.76
CA ASN A 101 11.01 8.27 28.16
C ASN A 101 10.20 7.12 28.77
N GLY A 102 10.09 6.00 28.07
CA GLY A 102 9.57 4.75 28.60
C GLY A 102 8.10 4.45 28.30
N SER A 103 7.49 5.15 27.36
CA SER A 103 6.13 4.81 26.91
C SER A 103 6.07 3.39 26.34
N ASN A 104 5.01 2.66 26.69
CA ASN A 104 4.66 1.38 26.08
C ASN A 104 3.81 1.58 24.79
N PRO A 105 3.53 0.52 24.00
CA PRO A 105 2.74 0.64 22.77
C PRO A 105 1.38 1.33 22.95
N ASN A 106 0.68 1.03 24.03
CA ASN A 106 -0.64 1.60 24.30
C ASN A 106 -0.55 3.08 24.68
N GLU A 107 0.47 3.49 25.41
CA GLU A 107 0.73 4.90 25.74
C GLU A 107 1.12 5.69 24.50
N LYS A 108 1.93 5.13 23.61
CA LYS A 108 2.25 5.75 22.31
C LYS A 108 1.01 5.96 21.46
N ALA A 109 0.15 4.94 21.37
CA ALA A 109 -1.11 5.05 20.64
C ALA A 109 -2.03 6.12 21.26
N ARG A 110 -2.11 6.19 22.60
CA ARG A 110 -2.86 7.21 23.32
C ARG A 110 -2.33 8.62 23.06
N LEU A 111 -1.02 8.82 23.16
CA LEU A 111 -0.39 10.13 22.91
C LEU A 111 -0.62 10.58 21.46
N GLY A 112 -0.45 9.70 20.49
CA GLY A 112 -0.73 9.99 19.08
C GLY A 112 -2.19 10.36 18.83
N TYR A 113 -3.12 9.64 19.47
CA TYR A 113 -4.55 9.94 19.39
C TYR A 113 -4.89 11.32 19.94
N GLU A 114 -4.44 11.63 21.15
CA GLU A 114 -4.71 12.92 21.79
C GLU A 114 -4.03 14.11 21.04
N MET A 115 -2.88 13.87 20.42
CA MET A 115 -2.25 14.85 19.56
C MET A 115 -3.14 15.16 18.35
N ILE A 116 -3.62 14.14 17.62
CA ILE A 116 -4.51 14.32 16.47
C ILE A 116 -5.81 15.02 16.91
N ARG A 117 -6.38 14.61 18.03
CA ARG A 117 -7.59 15.20 18.59
C ARG A 117 -7.38 16.69 18.92
N SER A 118 -6.23 17.05 19.51
CA SER A 118 -5.88 18.45 19.86
C SER A 118 -5.70 19.37 18.66
N MET A 119 -5.35 18.81 17.50
CA MET A 119 -5.25 19.58 16.24
C MET A 119 -6.60 20.08 15.73
N GLY A 120 -7.72 19.57 16.26
CA GLY A 120 -9.07 20.00 15.89
C GLY A 120 -9.49 19.68 14.46
N MET A 121 -8.74 18.85 13.74
CA MET A 121 -9.05 18.47 12.36
C MET A 121 -10.31 17.61 12.24
N HIS A 122 -10.71 16.96 13.34
CA HIS A 122 -11.86 16.08 13.43
C HIS A 122 -12.88 16.59 14.46
N PRO A 123 -13.70 17.60 14.14
CA PRO A 123 -14.66 18.17 15.06
C PRO A 123 -15.60 17.12 15.68
N GLY A 124 -15.70 17.12 17.01
CA GLY A 124 -16.51 16.15 17.74
C GLY A 124 -15.83 14.80 17.98
N MET A 125 -14.54 14.67 17.67
CA MET A 125 -13.75 13.50 18.01
C MET A 125 -13.75 13.31 19.55
N PRO A 126 -14.20 12.14 20.07
CA PRO A 126 -14.30 11.91 21.51
C PRO A 126 -12.93 11.81 22.16
N THR A 127 -12.87 11.78 23.49
CA THR A 127 -11.68 11.32 24.20
C THR A 127 -11.43 9.84 23.88
N LEU A 128 -10.20 9.37 24.05
CA LEU A 128 -9.89 7.94 23.79
C LEU A 128 -10.75 7.01 24.63
N GLU A 129 -10.99 7.34 25.91
CA GLU A 129 -11.81 6.54 26.79
C GLU A 129 -13.28 6.45 26.34
N GLU A 130 -13.84 7.58 25.89
CA GLU A 130 -15.19 7.60 25.32
C GLU A 130 -15.26 6.80 24.03
N GLY A 131 -14.26 6.97 23.14
CA GLY A 131 -14.15 6.23 21.89
C GLY A 131 -14.09 4.71 22.09
N ILE A 132 -13.28 4.26 23.05
CA ILE A 132 -13.18 2.83 23.43
C ILE A 132 -14.54 2.29 23.91
N LYS A 133 -15.26 3.06 24.73
CA LYS A 133 -16.61 2.67 25.18
C LYS A 133 -17.62 2.63 24.04
N MET A 134 -17.48 3.52 23.07
CA MET A 134 -18.37 3.56 21.89
C MET A 134 -18.04 2.45 20.88
N GLY A 135 -16.80 1.97 20.83
CA GLY A 135 -16.30 1.02 19.84
C GLY A 135 -16.11 1.63 18.45
N VAL A 136 -17.07 2.41 18.00
CA VAL A 136 -17.01 3.15 16.73
C VAL A 136 -17.56 4.56 16.92
N TRP A 137 -16.76 5.56 16.57
CA TRP A 137 -17.25 6.93 16.44
C TRP A 137 -17.50 7.24 14.98
N THR A 138 -18.62 7.90 14.69
CA THR A 138 -19.00 8.30 13.35
C THR A 138 -19.46 9.75 13.33
N ARG A 139 -18.85 10.55 12.45
CA ARG A 139 -19.34 11.87 12.11
C ARG A 139 -19.97 11.85 10.71
N ARG A 140 -21.19 12.30 10.60
CA ARG A 140 -21.85 12.53 9.31
C ARG A 140 -21.62 13.97 8.87
N PHE A 141 -21.26 14.15 7.61
CA PHE A 141 -21.17 15.48 7.02
C PHE A 141 -22.56 15.89 6.51
N ASN A 142 -22.93 17.14 6.77
CA ASN A 142 -24.10 17.70 6.12
C ASN A 142 -23.73 18.07 4.67
N PRO A 143 -24.67 17.99 3.72
CA PRO A 143 -24.43 18.46 2.36
C PRO A 143 -23.93 19.90 2.28
N SER A 144 -24.32 20.76 3.23
CA SER A 144 -23.81 22.13 3.37
C SER A 144 -22.34 22.24 3.76
N ASP A 145 -21.75 21.19 4.35
CA ASP A 145 -20.36 21.19 4.77
C ASP A 145 -19.43 20.80 3.60
N TYR A 146 -20.02 20.30 2.52
CA TYR A 146 -19.28 19.91 1.34
C TYR A 146 -18.81 21.13 0.56
N LYS A 147 -17.50 21.31 0.52
CA LYS A 147 -16.87 22.26 -0.38
C LYS A 147 -16.29 21.52 -1.59
N PRO A 148 -16.73 21.85 -2.81
CA PRO A 148 -16.11 21.29 -4.02
C PRO A 148 -14.61 21.55 -4.00
N THR A 149 -13.83 20.63 -4.54
CA THR A 149 -12.38 20.79 -4.68
C THR A 149 -12.09 22.11 -5.42
N PHE A 150 -11.16 22.89 -4.88
CA PHE A 150 -10.79 24.21 -5.40
C PHE A 150 -11.93 25.24 -5.44
N ALA A 151 -12.92 25.15 -4.53
CA ALA A 151 -14.06 26.06 -4.53
C ALA A 151 -13.63 27.54 -4.44
N ASP A 152 -12.71 27.85 -3.55
CA ASP A 152 -12.22 29.22 -3.34
C ASP A 152 -11.46 29.75 -4.56
N PHE A 153 -10.58 28.92 -5.15
CA PHE A 153 -9.89 29.21 -6.41
C PHE A 153 -10.87 29.42 -7.57
N ARG A 154 -11.92 28.60 -7.66
CA ARG A 154 -12.93 28.72 -8.71
C ARG A 154 -13.78 29.98 -8.60
N ALA A 155 -14.00 30.43 -7.36
CA ALA A 155 -14.75 31.65 -7.10
C ALA A 155 -13.92 32.93 -7.32
N ASP A 156 -12.64 32.89 -6.91
CA ASP A 156 -11.71 34.01 -7.00
C ASP A 156 -10.28 33.47 -7.24
N PRO A 157 -9.88 33.21 -8.48
CA PRO A 157 -8.55 32.66 -8.78
C PRO A 157 -7.37 33.57 -8.40
N GLU A 158 -7.59 34.88 -8.37
CA GLU A 158 -6.54 35.84 -8.05
C GLU A 158 -6.34 35.96 -6.54
N GLY A 159 -7.43 35.99 -5.76
CA GLY A 159 -7.39 36.04 -4.31
C GLY A 159 -7.04 34.71 -3.65
N HIS A 160 -7.29 33.60 -4.34
CA HIS A 160 -7.05 32.24 -3.86
C HIS A 160 -6.26 31.39 -4.87
N PRO A 161 -5.02 31.79 -5.25
CA PRO A 161 -4.23 31.05 -6.23
C PRO A 161 -3.91 29.63 -5.74
N LEU A 162 -3.73 28.70 -6.66
CA LEU A 162 -3.26 27.34 -6.37
C LEU A 162 -1.78 27.36 -5.95
N LYS A 163 -1.36 26.33 -5.22
CA LYS A 163 0.04 26.12 -4.84
C LYS A 163 0.89 25.55 -5.99
N THR A 164 0.72 26.07 -7.17
CA THR A 164 1.49 25.75 -8.37
C THR A 164 2.36 26.96 -8.72
N PRO A 165 3.45 26.81 -9.49
CA PRO A 165 4.29 27.93 -9.92
C PRO A 165 3.52 29.06 -10.59
N SER A 166 2.51 28.75 -11.40
CA SER A 166 1.64 29.73 -12.06
C SER A 166 0.48 30.25 -11.20
N GLY A 167 0.23 29.65 -10.04
CA GLY A 167 -0.96 29.89 -9.24
C GLY A 167 -2.26 29.35 -9.86
N LYS A 168 -2.16 28.64 -10.97
CA LYS A 168 -3.28 28.13 -11.78
C LYS A 168 -3.17 26.61 -11.97
N ILE A 169 -4.18 26.01 -12.59
CA ILE A 169 -4.09 24.62 -13.06
C ILE A 169 -3.08 24.57 -14.22
N GLU A 170 -2.03 23.78 -14.04
CA GLU A 170 -0.98 23.60 -15.03
C GLU A 170 -1.23 22.33 -15.83
N VAL A 171 -1.53 22.47 -17.12
CA VAL A 171 -1.64 21.34 -18.04
C VAL A 171 -0.26 20.95 -18.57
N TYR A 172 0.63 21.94 -18.76
CA TYR A 172 2.03 21.74 -19.05
C TYR A 172 2.82 21.87 -17.74
N SER A 173 3.68 20.91 -17.44
CA SER A 173 4.54 20.90 -16.26
C SER A 173 6.00 21.18 -16.63
N GLU A 174 6.52 22.35 -16.25
CA GLU A 174 7.93 22.68 -16.42
C GLU A 174 8.85 21.74 -15.66
N GLY A 175 8.41 21.24 -14.48
CA GLY A 175 9.15 20.27 -13.70
C GLY A 175 9.30 18.92 -14.42
N LEU A 176 8.24 18.43 -15.06
CA LEU A 176 8.31 17.20 -15.86
C LEU A 176 9.15 17.41 -17.13
N GLN A 177 9.08 18.60 -17.76
CA GLN A 177 9.96 18.93 -18.88
C GLN A 177 11.43 18.92 -18.47
N HIS A 178 11.75 19.52 -17.33
CA HIS A 178 13.11 19.49 -16.78
C HIS A 178 13.61 18.06 -16.56
N ILE A 179 12.77 17.16 -16.02
CA ILE A 179 13.10 15.74 -15.87
C ILE A 179 13.35 15.10 -17.24
N ALA A 180 12.47 15.35 -18.21
CA ALA A 180 12.62 14.82 -19.58
C ALA A 180 13.92 15.25 -20.24
N ASP A 181 14.40 16.47 -19.95
CA ASP A 181 15.61 17.06 -20.55
C ASP A 181 16.90 16.65 -19.84
N THR A 182 16.82 16.25 -18.55
CA THR A 182 18.02 16.09 -17.71
C THR A 182 18.25 14.68 -17.17
N TRP A 183 17.22 13.84 -17.16
CA TRP A 183 17.36 12.46 -16.68
C TRP A 183 17.73 11.53 -17.85
N GLU A 184 18.59 10.58 -17.57
CA GLU A 184 18.86 9.45 -18.47
C GLU A 184 17.91 8.32 -18.14
N PHE A 185 17.29 7.75 -19.15
CA PHE A 185 16.35 6.64 -19.05
C PHE A 185 16.95 5.41 -19.72
N ASP A 186 16.77 4.24 -19.12
CA ASP A 186 17.33 2.98 -19.62
C ASP A 186 16.72 2.60 -20.96
N ASP A 187 15.42 2.86 -21.16
CA ASP A 187 14.72 2.65 -22.43
C ASP A 187 14.07 3.94 -22.94
N PRO A 188 14.76 4.75 -23.76
CA PRO A 188 14.22 6.00 -24.30
C PRO A 188 12.96 5.84 -25.18
N GLN A 189 12.65 4.62 -25.60
CA GLN A 189 11.44 4.36 -26.40
C GLN A 189 10.19 4.35 -25.51
N TYR A 190 10.27 3.71 -24.33
CA TYR A 190 9.14 3.51 -23.42
C TYR A 190 9.21 4.39 -22.17
N ASP A 191 10.42 4.63 -21.66
CA ASP A 191 10.63 5.47 -20.48
C ASP A 191 10.63 6.95 -20.88
N LYS A 192 9.44 7.48 -21.17
CA LYS A 192 9.24 8.87 -21.58
C LYS A 192 8.50 9.65 -20.52
N VAL A 193 9.05 10.77 -20.12
CA VAL A 193 8.37 11.76 -19.31
C VAL A 193 7.80 12.84 -20.22
N ASN A 194 6.47 12.95 -20.24
CA ASN A 194 5.79 13.97 -21.01
C ASN A 194 5.35 15.11 -20.09
N PRO A 195 5.63 16.37 -20.43
CA PRO A 195 5.20 17.51 -19.64
C PRO A 195 3.70 17.79 -19.72
N ILE A 196 3.01 17.17 -20.66
CA ILE A 196 1.57 17.26 -20.87
C ILE A 196 0.95 15.89 -20.69
N PRO A 197 -0.19 15.76 -19.98
CA PRO A 197 -0.92 14.51 -19.89
C PRO A 197 -1.32 14.01 -21.29
N MET A 198 -0.80 12.85 -21.66
CA MET A 198 -1.13 12.23 -22.95
C MET A 198 -1.08 10.71 -22.83
N TYR A 199 -1.77 10.02 -23.72
CA TYR A 199 -1.68 8.58 -23.83
C TYR A 199 -0.25 8.19 -24.25
N GLN A 200 0.29 7.20 -23.57
CA GLN A 200 1.55 6.56 -23.91
C GLN A 200 1.31 5.05 -24.02
N PRO A 201 1.72 4.41 -25.12
CA PRO A 201 1.61 2.98 -25.25
C PRO A 201 2.43 2.25 -24.18
N ASP A 202 1.88 1.17 -23.67
CA ASP A 202 2.61 0.28 -22.77
C ASP A 202 3.69 -0.51 -23.52
N PHE A 203 4.74 -0.86 -22.81
CA PHE A 203 5.74 -1.82 -23.27
C PHE A 203 5.04 -3.16 -23.59
N GLU A 204 5.35 -3.76 -24.73
CA GLU A 204 4.67 -4.96 -25.23
C GLU A 204 3.14 -4.81 -25.27
N GLY A 205 2.65 -3.59 -25.47
CA GLY A 205 1.22 -3.30 -25.50
C GLY A 205 0.51 -3.81 -26.77
N TYR A 206 -0.81 -3.71 -26.80
CA TYR A 206 -1.64 -4.18 -27.91
C TYR A 206 -1.34 -3.49 -29.25
N GLU A 207 -0.66 -2.35 -29.22
CA GLU A 207 -0.25 -1.60 -30.41
C GLU A 207 1.03 -2.17 -31.06
N ASP A 208 1.82 -2.94 -30.31
CA ASP A 208 3.02 -3.59 -30.81
C ASP A 208 2.64 -4.84 -31.65
N LYS A 209 2.48 -4.62 -32.94
CA LYS A 209 2.12 -5.69 -33.90
C LYS A 209 3.23 -6.70 -34.15
N ASN A 210 4.45 -6.39 -33.75
CA ASN A 210 5.63 -7.23 -33.97
C ASN A 210 6.10 -7.92 -32.69
N SER A 211 5.37 -7.79 -31.61
CA SER A 211 5.73 -8.41 -30.33
C SER A 211 5.84 -9.92 -30.46
N GLU A 212 6.90 -10.47 -29.91
CA GLU A 212 7.05 -11.91 -29.68
C GLU A 212 5.96 -12.45 -28.73
N TYR A 213 5.39 -11.55 -27.90
CA TYR A 213 4.37 -11.85 -26.90
C TYR A 213 3.01 -11.27 -27.32
N PRO A 214 2.28 -11.94 -28.21
CA PRO A 214 1.10 -11.36 -28.87
C PRO A 214 -0.16 -11.32 -27.99
N LEU A 215 -0.13 -11.90 -26.78
CA LEU A 215 -1.27 -11.93 -25.88
C LEU A 215 -1.17 -10.85 -24.80
N GLN A 216 -2.25 -10.10 -24.63
CA GLN A 216 -2.36 -9.14 -23.54
C GLN A 216 -2.83 -9.84 -22.26
N VAL A 217 -2.08 -9.66 -21.17
CA VAL A 217 -2.41 -10.20 -19.85
C VAL A 217 -2.92 -9.07 -18.95
N PHE A 218 -4.04 -9.29 -18.30
CA PHE A 218 -4.54 -8.39 -17.28
C PHE A 218 -4.99 -9.16 -16.04
N SER A 219 -4.80 -8.58 -14.87
CA SER A 219 -5.24 -9.16 -13.62
C SER A 219 -6.62 -8.64 -13.24
N TRP A 220 -7.55 -9.55 -12.96
CA TRP A 220 -8.87 -9.22 -12.44
C TRP A 220 -8.92 -9.34 -10.90
N LYS A 221 -9.85 -8.65 -10.27
CA LYS A 221 -10.02 -8.70 -8.81
C LYS A 221 -10.67 -10.01 -8.38
N SER A 222 -9.91 -10.85 -7.67
CA SER A 222 -10.44 -12.07 -7.07
C SER A 222 -11.41 -11.75 -5.93
N LYS A 223 -12.52 -12.50 -5.83
CA LYS A 223 -13.51 -12.33 -4.75
C LYS A 223 -13.00 -12.78 -3.38
N ILE A 224 -11.99 -13.65 -3.36
CA ILE A 224 -11.48 -14.28 -2.13
C ILE A 224 -10.12 -13.73 -1.69
N ARG A 225 -9.54 -12.80 -2.45
CA ARG A 225 -8.24 -12.20 -2.16
C ARG A 225 -8.35 -10.69 -2.18
N TYR A 226 -7.54 -10.07 -1.35
CA TYR A 226 -7.29 -8.63 -1.36
C TYR A 226 -5.82 -8.41 -1.77
N HIS A 227 -5.56 -8.15 -3.05
CA HIS A 227 -4.24 -8.23 -3.68
C HIS A 227 -3.64 -9.64 -3.48
N SER A 228 -2.48 -9.76 -2.84
CA SER A 228 -1.86 -11.04 -2.47
C SER A 228 -2.29 -11.57 -1.09
N LYS A 229 -3.05 -10.77 -0.31
CA LYS A 229 -3.52 -11.20 1.02
C LYS A 229 -4.53 -12.34 0.91
N PHE A 230 -4.56 -13.20 1.93
CA PHE A 230 -5.40 -14.37 2.07
C PHE A 230 -5.02 -15.56 1.17
N ASP A 231 -3.98 -15.45 0.33
CA ASP A 231 -3.52 -16.56 -0.50
C ASP A 231 -2.94 -17.73 0.31
N GLN A 232 -2.41 -17.44 1.50
CA GLN A 232 -1.89 -18.45 2.43
C GLN A 232 -2.97 -19.27 3.14
N ILE A 233 -4.25 -18.88 3.05
CA ILE A 233 -5.36 -19.56 3.71
C ILE A 233 -5.82 -20.74 2.85
N GLU A 234 -5.48 -21.97 3.28
CA GLU A 234 -5.68 -23.18 2.51
C GLU A 234 -7.14 -23.43 2.10
N TRP A 235 -8.11 -23.25 3.00
CA TRP A 235 -9.50 -23.45 2.66
C TRP A 235 -10.04 -22.44 1.63
N LEU A 236 -9.51 -21.22 1.59
CA LEU A 236 -9.82 -20.24 0.54
C LEU A 236 -9.22 -20.67 -0.82
N ARG A 237 -8.01 -21.19 -0.81
CA ARG A 237 -7.36 -21.74 -2.02
C ARG A 237 -8.13 -22.93 -2.58
N GLN A 238 -8.67 -23.78 -1.72
CA GLN A 238 -9.52 -24.91 -2.11
C GLN A 238 -10.85 -24.43 -2.69
N ALA A 239 -11.46 -23.38 -2.10
CA ALA A 239 -12.74 -22.84 -2.56
C ALA A 239 -12.62 -22.10 -3.92
N SER A 240 -11.47 -21.47 -4.20
CA SER A 240 -11.26 -20.78 -5.47
C SER A 240 -9.80 -20.88 -5.90
N ARG A 241 -9.54 -21.71 -6.86
CA ARG A 241 -8.20 -21.88 -7.45
C ARG A 241 -7.80 -20.63 -8.23
N HIS A 242 -6.51 -20.36 -8.25
CA HIS A 242 -5.93 -19.33 -9.11
C HIS A 242 -5.78 -19.89 -10.51
N THR A 243 -6.72 -19.55 -11.40
CA THR A 243 -6.76 -20.04 -12.77
C THR A 243 -6.51 -18.92 -13.76
N LEU A 244 -5.84 -19.23 -14.86
CA LEU A 244 -5.77 -18.39 -16.05
C LEU A 244 -7.05 -18.57 -16.87
N TRP A 245 -7.64 -17.46 -17.30
CA TRP A 245 -8.73 -17.42 -18.25
C TRP A 245 -8.18 -16.97 -19.60
N ILE A 246 -8.39 -17.75 -20.61
CA ILE A 246 -7.90 -17.50 -21.97
C ILE A 246 -9.05 -17.64 -22.97
N ASN A 247 -9.02 -16.84 -24.03
CA ASN A 247 -9.98 -16.97 -25.12
C ASN A 247 -9.84 -18.37 -25.76
N PRO A 248 -10.94 -19.11 -26.03
CA PRO A 248 -10.87 -20.43 -26.63
C PRO A 248 -10.10 -20.49 -27.95
N ILE A 249 -10.21 -19.48 -28.82
CA ILE A 249 -9.49 -19.41 -30.09
C ILE A 249 -7.96 -19.33 -29.84
N ASP A 250 -7.55 -18.53 -28.88
CA ASP A 250 -6.14 -18.37 -28.51
C ASP A 250 -5.59 -19.65 -27.83
N ALA A 251 -6.43 -20.34 -27.04
CA ALA A 251 -6.10 -21.60 -26.42
C ALA A 251 -5.91 -22.69 -27.47
N ASP A 252 -6.87 -22.86 -28.40
CA ASP A 252 -6.83 -23.87 -29.48
C ASP A 252 -5.60 -23.67 -30.37
N ALA A 253 -5.28 -22.43 -30.75
CA ALA A 253 -4.11 -22.10 -31.54
C ALA A 253 -2.77 -22.50 -30.87
N ARG A 254 -2.78 -22.69 -29.54
CA ARG A 254 -1.62 -23.09 -28.74
C ARG A 254 -1.70 -24.53 -28.22
N GLY A 255 -2.75 -25.25 -28.59
CA GLY A 255 -2.99 -26.63 -28.12
C GLY A 255 -3.33 -26.74 -26.64
N ILE A 256 -3.78 -25.66 -26.00
CA ILE A 256 -4.11 -25.61 -24.58
C ILE A 256 -5.56 -26.07 -24.37
N LYS A 257 -5.76 -26.98 -23.43
CA LYS A 257 -7.07 -27.47 -23.03
C LYS A 257 -7.45 -27.02 -21.63
N ASN A 258 -8.75 -27.00 -21.36
CA ASN A 258 -9.24 -26.68 -20.03
C ASN A 258 -8.66 -27.65 -18.98
N GLY A 259 -8.04 -27.11 -17.94
CA GLY A 259 -7.39 -27.86 -16.87
C GLY A 259 -5.88 -28.04 -17.05
N ASP A 260 -5.33 -27.66 -18.18
CA ASP A 260 -3.88 -27.73 -18.41
C ASP A 260 -3.13 -26.77 -17.50
N LYS A 261 -1.91 -27.17 -17.13
CA LYS A 261 -0.97 -26.30 -16.44
C LYS A 261 -0.18 -25.49 -17.46
N VAL A 262 -0.27 -24.18 -17.38
CA VAL A 262 0.36 -23.25 -18.32
C VAL A 262 1.38 -22.36 -17.64
N ARG A 263 2.34 -21.87 -18.40
CA ARG A 263 3.30 -20.84 -18.00
C ARG A 263 2.97 -19.54 -18.73
N ILE A 264 2.91 -18.44 -17.98
CA ILE A 264 2.79 -17.08 -18.52
C ILE A 264 4.19 -16.46 -18.43
N PHE A 265 4.64 -15.83 -19.47
CA PHE A 265 5.96 -15.18 -19.53
C PHE A 265 5.96 -14.06 -20.56
N ASN A 266 6.88 -13.11 -20.39
CA ASN A 266 7.22 -12.02 -21.33
C ASN A 266 8.76 -11.90 -21.40
N SER A 267 9.27 -10.85 -22.04
CA SER A 267 10.71 -10.53 -22.12
C SER A 267 11.41 -10.43 -20.79
#